data_8b75f56da7363fc92a58367579af4955
#
_entry.id   8b75f56da7363fc92a58367579af4955
#
_cell.length_a   1.000
_cell.length_b   1.000
_cell.length_c   1.000
_cell.angle_alpha   90.00
_cell.angle_beta   90.00
_cell.angle_gamma   90.00
#
_symmetry.space_group_name_H-M   'P 1'
#
loop_
_entity.id
_entity.type
_entity.pdbx_description
1 polymer ?
#
loop_
_entity_poly.entity_id
_entity_poly.type
_entity_poly.pdbx_seq_one_letter_code
_entity_poly.pdbx_strand_id
1 'polypeptide(L)'
;MSFKKNKYIIIKEAVPKVLAEFAYNYFLLKRKVARTLFDKRYISQFTEEWGTWSDEQVPNTYSHYSDLVMETLLIRTLHIMEKKTGLKLNPTYSYARIYKPGDVLHRHKDRFSCEIS
;
A
#
# COMPACT_ATOMS: atom_id res chain seq x y z
N MET A 1 4.50 23.93 -6.32
CA MET A 1 4.78 22.91 -7.34
C MET A 1 3.48 22.51 -8.01
N SER A 2 3.47 22.45 -9.34
CA SER A 2 2.29 22.09 -10.12
C SER A 2 2.40 20.65 -10.64
N PHE A 3 1.40 19.84 -10.39
CA PHE A 3 1.32 18.49 -10.95
C PHE A 3 1.25 18.51 -12.48
N LYS A 4 0.46 19.41 -13.04
CA LYS A 4 0.34 19.56 -14.50
C LYS A 4 1.69 19.76 -15.19
N LYS A 5 2.54 20.58 -14.61
CA LYS A 5 3.85 20.93 -15.16
C LYS A 5 4.88 19.83 -14.91
N ASN A 6 4.95 19.32 -13.68
CA ASN A 6 6.01 18.42 -13.23
C ASN A 6 5.68 16.94 -13.37
N LYS A 7 4.40 16.59 -13.53
CA LYS A 7 3.90 15.21 -13.60
C LYS A 7 4.08 14.43 -12.29
N TYR A 8 4.39 15.14 -11.21
CA TYR A 8 4.40 14.61 -9.85
C TYR A 8 4.15 15.75 -8.87
N ILE A 9 3.78 15.39 -7.65
CA ILE A 9 3.64 16.36 -6.56
C ILE A 9 3.93 15.67 -5.23
N ILE A 10 4.53 16.41 -4.30
CA ILE A 10 4.76 15.96 -2.94
C ILE A 10 3.78 16.69 -2.03
N ILE A 11 2.95 15.95 -1.33
CA ILE A 11 1.95 16.50 -0.41
C ILE A 11 2.39 16.15 1.01
N LYS A 12 2.82 17.18 1.75
CA LYS A 12 3.23 17.00 3.14
C LYS A 12 2.00 16.72 4.01
N GLU A 13 2.14 15.75 4.92
CA GLU A 13 1.12 15.42 5.91
C GLU A 13 -0.26 15.10 5.30
N ALA A 14 -0.28 14.49 4.11
CA ALA A 14 -1.52 14.05 3.47
C ALA A 14 -2.32 13.11 4.38
N VAL A 15 -1.62 12.32 5.20
CA VAL A 15 -2.20 11.51 6.26
C VAL A 15 -1.71 12.05 7.59
N PRO A 16 -2.62 12.39 8.54
CA PRO A 16 -2.20 12.86 9.86
C PRO A 16 -1.29 11.85 10.56
N LYS A 17 -0.33 12.36 11.32
CA LYS A 17 0.69 11.53 11.99
C LYS A 17 0.07 10.42 12.84
N VAL A 18 -0.94 10.72 13.64
CA VAL A 18 -1.61 9.73 14.49
C VAL A 18 -2.21 8.59 13.66
N LEU A 19 -2.82 8.93 12.53
CA LEU A 19 -3.43 7.94 11.65
C LEU A 19 -2.36 7.11 10.93
N ALA A 20 -1.26 7.75 10.52
CA ALA A 20 -0.13 7.05 9.89
C ALA A 20 0.52 6.07 10.87
N GLU A 21 0.73 6.47 12.11
CA GLU A 21 1.26 5.59 13.16
C GLU A 21 0.32 4.42 13.45
N PHE A 22 -0.98 4.68 13.51
CA PHE A 22 -1.98 3.63 13.69
C PHE A 22 -1.92 2.60 12.56
N ALA A 23 -1.91 3.08 11.31
CA ALA A 23 -1.86 2.20 10.15
C ALA A 23 -0.56 1.38 10.11
N TYR A 24 0.57 1.99 10.45
CA TYR A 24 1.85 1.31 10.55
C TYR A 24 1.83 0.19 11.60
N ASN A 25 1.41 0.50 12.81
CA ASN A 25 1.34 -0.49 13.89
C ASN A 25 0.33 -1.59 13.59
N TYR A 26 -0.80 -1.25 12.99
CA TYR A 26 -1.77 -2.23 12.50
C TYR A 26 -1.13 -3.20 11.51
N PHE A 27 -0.40 -2.70 10.55
CA PHE A 27 0.19 -3.54 9.49
C PHE A 27 1.30 -4.44 10.02
N LEU A 28 2.11 -3.93 10.95
CA LEU A 28 3.12 -4.75 11.65
C LEU A 28 2.46 -5.89 12.44
N LEU A 29 1.38 -5.59 13.16
CA LEU A 29 0.65 -6.60 13.90
C LEU A 29 0.03 -7.64 12.96
N LYS A 30 -0.58 -7.19 11.88
CA LYS A 30 -1.16 -8.09 10.88
C LYS A 30 -0.12 -9.04 10.30
N ARG A 31 1.07 -8.55 9.97
CA ARG A 31 2.19 -9.40 9.52
C ARG A 31 2.51 -10.49 10.53
N LYS A 32 2.61 -10.12 11.81
CA LYS A 32 2.92 -11.07 12.89
C LYS A 32 1.84 -12.14 13.02
N VAL A 33 0.58 -11.75 12.99
CA VAL A 33 -0.55 -12.68 13.06
C VAL A 33 -0.58 -13.59 11.82
N ALA A 34 -0.41 -13.00 10.64
CA ALA A 34 -0.38 -13.76 9.39
C ALA A 34 0.73 -14.83 9.40
N ARG A 35 1.93 -14.47 9.86
CA ARG A 35 3.04 -15.42 9.98
C ARG A 35 2.67 -16.60 10.90
N THR A 36 2.06 -16.32 12.03
CA THR A 36 1.62 -17.37 12.95
C THR A 36 0.57 -18.28 12.32
N LEU A 37 -0.42 -17.71 11.64
CA LEU A 37 -1.48 -18.47 11.00
C LEU A 37 -0.93 -19.39 9.89
N PHE A 38 -0.01 -18.90 9.08
CA PHE A 38 0.63 -19.70 8.02
C PHE A 38 1.55 -20.79 8.60
N ASP A 39 2.38 -20.45 9.57
CA ASP A 39 3.34 -21.39 10.15
C ASP A 39 2.63 -22.54 10.89
N LYS A 40 1.51 -22.26 11.54
CA LYS A 40 0.69 -23.26 12.22
C LYS A 40 -0.33 -23.93 11.30
N ARG A 41 -0.38 -23.54 10.04
CA ARG A 41 -1.30 -24.06 9.03
C ARG A 41 -2.77 -23.93 9.40
N TYR A 42 -3.10 -22.84 10.11
CA TYR A 42 -4.49 -22.52 10.43
C TYR A 42 -5.25 -21.95 9.22
N ILE A 43 -4.53 -21.41 8.26
CA ILE A 43 -5.09 -20.92 7.00
C ILE A 43 -4.30 -21.52 5.84
N SER A 44 -4.95 -21.61 4.68
CA SER A 44 -4.32 -22.10 3.46
C SER A 44 -3.22 -21.13 2.99
N GLN A 45 -2.14 -21.68 2.45
CA GLN A 45 -1.07 -20.89 1.82
C GLN A 45 -1.56 -20.08 0.60
N PHE A 46 -2.74 -20.41 0.06
CA PHE A 46 -3.35 -19.70 -1.06
C PHE A 46 -4.33 -18.61 -0.62
N THR A 47 -4.53 -18.43 0.69
CA THR A 47 -5.37 -17.36 1.24
C THR A 47 -4.67 -16.02 1.09
N GLU A 48 -5.37 -15.03 0.55
CA GLU A 48 -4.82 -13.69 0.35
C GLU A 48 -5.28 -12.67 1.39
N GLU A 49 -6.28 -13.02 2.19
CA GLU A 49 -6.90 -12.11 3.18
C GLU A 49 -5.94 -11.59 4.25
N TRP A 50 -4.87 -12.34 4.54
CA TRP A 50 -3.88 -12.01 5.55
C TRP A 50 -2.56 -11.50 4.97
N GLY A 51 -2.52 -11.31 3.65
CA GLY A 51 -1.29 -10.89 2.97
C GLY A 51 -0.43 -12.07 2.58
N THR A 52 0.74 -11.78 2.02
CA THR A 52 1.61 -12.81 1.45
C THR A 52 3.08 -12.41 1.53
N TRP A 53 3.96 -13.41 1.42
CA TRP A 53 5.41 -13.23 1.23
C TRP A 53 5.86 -13.66 -0.16
N SER A 54 4.92 -13.92 -1.06
CA SER A 54 5.20 -14.54 -2.38
C SER A 54 5.31 -13.55 -3.53
N ASP A 55 5.29 -12.25 -3.28
CA ASP A 55 5.45 -11.26 -4.34
C ASP A 55 6.90 -11.26 -4.84
N GLU A 56 7.10 -11.68 -6.08
CA GLU A 56 8.42 -11.77 -6.68
C GLU A 56 9.07 -10.40 -6.96
N GLN A 57 8.30 -9.34 -7.00
CA GLN A 57 8.80 -7.99 -7.24
C GLN A 57 9.82 -7.56 -6.18
N VAL A 58 9.56 -7.92 -4.92
CA VAL A 58 10.51 -7.80 -3.81
C VAL A 58 10.43 -9.08 -2.99
N PRO A 59 11.27 -10.08 -3.29
CA PRO A 59 11.18 -11.40 -2.66
C PRO A 59 11.28 -11.36 -1.14
N ASN A 60 10.57 -12.27 -0.48
CA ASN A 60 10.60 -12.47 0.96
C ASN A 60 10.16 -11.22 1.77
N THR A 61 9.32 -10.38 1.20
CA THR A 61 8.71 -9.25 1.90
C THR A 61 7.23 -9.52 2.14
N TYR A 62 6.73 -9.05 3.29
CA TYR A 62 5.31 -9.08 3.56
C TYR A 62 4.62 -8.00 2.75
N SER A 63 3.59 -8.38 2.00
CA SER A 63 2.78 -7.45 1.23
C SER A 63 1.31 -7.83 1.27
N HIS A 64 0.44 -6.86 1.01
CA HIS A 64 -0.99 -7.08 1.02
C HIS A 64 -1.67 -6.20 -0.01
N TYR A 65 -2.37 -6.84 -0.92
CA TYR A 65 -3.25 -6.20 -1.89
C TYR A 65 -4.62 -5.96 -1.26
N SER A 66 -5.11 -4.74 -1.36
CA SER A 66 -6.46 -4.35 -0.91
C SER A 66 -6.77 -4.68 0.55
N ASP A 67 -5.81 -4.47 1.44
CA ASP A 67 -6.08 -4.50 2.87
C ASP A 67 -7.11 -3.41 3.23
N LEU A 68 -8.11 -3.74 4.05
CA LEU A 68 -9.23 -2.83 4.30
C LEU A 68 -8.83 -1.51 4.97
N VAL A 69 -7.82 -1.51 5.83
CA VAL A 69 -7.32 -0.25 6.42
C VAL A 69 -6.67 0.60 5.34
N MET A 70 -5.88 -0.02 4.45
CA MET A 70 -5.21 0.70 3.36
C MET A 70 -6.20 1.16 2.28
N GLU A 71 -7.24 0.37 2.00
CA GLU A 71 -8.35 0.79 1.13
C GLU A 71 -9.09 1.99 1.72
N THR A 72 -9.25 2.03 3.04
CA THR A 72 -9.86 3.16 3.74
C THR A 72 -9.01 4.42 3.59
N LEU A 73 -7.67 4.28 3.69
CA LEU A 73 -6.75 5.39 3.45
C LEU A 73 -6.81 5.86 1.99
N LEU A 74 -6.92 4.95 1.04
CA LEU A 74 -7.08 5.28 -0.38
C LEU A 74 -8.30 6.17 -0.60
N ILE A 75 -9.44 5.78 -0.07
CA ILE A 75 -10.69 6.55 -0.18
C ILE A 75 -10.55 7.90 0.54
N ARG A 76 -9.96 7.91 1.73
CA ARG A 76 -9.76 9.13 2.52
C ARG A 76 -8.89 10.16 1.80
N THR A 77 -7.86 9.71 1.09
CA THR A 77 -6.92 10.60 0.40
C THR A 77 -7.39 11.04 -0.99
N LEU A 78 -8.44 10.43 -1.51
CA LEU A 78 -8.92 10.72 -2.87
C LEU A 78 -9.18 12.20 -3.10
N HIS A 79 -9.90 12.86 -2.18
CA HIS A 79 -10.25 14.27 -2.31
C HIS A 79 -9.01 15.17 -2.35
N ILE A 80 -8.01 14.88 -1.51
CA ILE A 80 -6.75 15.63 -1.49
C ILE A 80 -6.00 15.43 -2.82
N MET A 81 -5.98 14.21 -3.33
CA MET A 81 -5.32 13.88 -4.59
C MET A 81 -5.99 14.61 -5.77
N GLU A 82 -7.31 14.60 -5.83
CA GLU A 82 -8.06 15.32 -6.86
C GLU A 82 -7.78 16.83 -6.81
N LYS A 83 -7.81 17.40 -5.60
CA LYS A 83 -7.54 18.82 -5.41
C LYS A 83 -6.12 19.22 -5.84
N LYS A 84 -5.12 18.40 -5.50
CA LYS A 84 -3.72 18.72 -5.77
C LYS A 84 -3.30 18.42 -7.21
N THR A 85 -3.91 17.45 -7.87
CA THR A 85 -3.63 17.13 -9.26
C THR A 85 -4.48 17.90 -10.25
N GLY A 86 -5.65 18.38 -9.82
CA GLY A 86 -6.64 18.97 -10.72
C GLY A 86 -7.38 17.95 -11.59
N LEU A 87 -7.24 16.66 -11.27
CA LEU A 87 -7.86 15.58 -12.02
C LEU A 87 -9.03 14.99 -11.27
N LYS A 88 -10.00 14.47 -12.03
CA LYS A 88 -11.05 13.62 -11.45
C LYS A 88 -10.53 12.19 -11.47
N LEU A 89 -10.46 11.56 -10.29
CA LEU A 89 -9.83 10.28 -10.12
C LEU A 89 -10.83 9.23 -9.60
N ASN A 90 -10.63 7.99 -10.03
CA ASN A 90 -11.36 6.85 -9.49
C ASN A 90 -10.38 5.99 -8.71
N PRO A 91 -10.65 5.71 -7.42
CA PRO A 91 -9.79 4.80 -6.67
C PRO A 91 -9.88 3.39 -7.23
N THR A 92 -8.75 2.74 -7.42
CA THR A 92 -8.71 1.37 -7.95
C THR A 92 -8.39 0.37 -6.86
N TYR A 93 -7.22 0.46 -6.26
CA TYR A 93 -6.82 -0.43 -5.18
C TYR A 93 -5.64 0.16 -4.42
N SER A 94 -5.41 -0.36 -3.22
CA SER A 94 -4.22 -0.09 -2.44
C SER A 94 -3.31 -1.31 -2.43
N TYR A 95 -2.02 -1.08 -2.22
CA TYR A 95 -1.03 -2.13 -2.07
C TYR A 95 -0.02 -1.69 -1.00
N ALA A 96 0.19 -2.54 0.00
CA ALA A 96 1.09 -2.24 1.10
C ALA A 96 2.19 -3.29 1.18
N ARG A 97 3.40 -2.86 1.51
CA ARG A 97 4.57 -3.73 1.65
C ARG A 97 5.45 -3.24 2.79
N ILE A 98 6.05 -4.18 3.51
CA ILE A 98 7.04 -3.86 4.53
C ILE A 98 8.42 -4.25 4.00
N TYR A 99 9.25 -3.26 3.72
CA TYR A 99 10.61 -3.48 3.27
C TYR A 99 11.52 -3.83 4.45
N LYS A 100 12.47 -4.72 4.22
CA LYS A 100 13.55 -5.02 5.14
C LYS A 100 14.84 -4.36 4.64
N PRO A 101 15.86 -4.16 5.49
CA PRO A 101 17.17 -3.71 5.02
C PRO A 101 17.68 -4.61 3.89
N GLY A 102 18.12 -3.98 2.79
CA GLY A 102 18.58 -4.67 1.60
C GLY A 102 17.51 -4.96 0.55
N ASP A 103 16.24 -4.81 0.87
CA ASP A 103 15.17 -4.98 -0.11
C ASP A 103 15.22 -3.87 -1.16
N VAL A 104 15.06 -4.24 -2.43
CA VAL A 104 15.09 -3.31 -3.55
C VAL A 104 13.86 -3.48 -4.41
N LEU A 105 13.16 -2.39 -4.66
CA LEU A 105 12.14 -2.32 -5.69
C LEU A 105 12.79 -1.75 -6.97
N HIS A 106 12.96 -2.60 -7.96
CA HIS A 106 13.56 -2.17 -9.23
C HIS A 106 12.61 -1.25 -10.00
N ARG A 107 13.18 -0.46 -10.91
CA ARG A 107 12.40 0.40 -11.78
C ARG A 107 11.40 -0.44 -12.57
N HIS A 108 10.15 -0.03 -12.57
CA HIS A 108 9.05 -0.76 -13.19
C HIS A 108 7.95 0.22 -13.61
N LYS A 109 6.95 -0.30 -14.30
CA LYS A 109 5.70 0.39 -14.57
C LYS A 109 4.59 -0.25 -13.74
N ASP A 110 3.73 0.58 -13.17
CA ASP A 110 2.53 0.09 -12.51
C ASP A 110 1.53 -0.46 -13.52
N ARG A 111 0.51 -1.16 -13.02
CA ARG A 111 -0.57 -1.68 -13.85
C ARG A 111 -1.25 -0.55 -14.61
N PHE A 112 -1.79 -0.85 -15.77
CA PHE A 112 -2.53 0.08 -16.60
C PHE A 112 -3.64 0.82 -15.82
N SER A 113 -4.30 0.14 -14.88
CA SER A 113 -5.34 0.73 -14.03
C SER A 113 -4.82 1.74 -12.99
N CYS A 114 -3.50 1.86 -12.82
CA CYS A 114 -2.87 2.79 -11.89
C CYS A 114 -2.22 3.95 -12.66
N GLU A 115 -3.05 4.80 -13.25
CA GLU A 115 -2.55 5.96 -13.98
C GLU A 115 -1.89 6.99 -13.08
N ILE A 116 -2.43 7.15 -11.85
CA ILE A 116 -1.87 8.00 -10.80
C ILE A 116 -1.60 7.12 -9.58
N SER A 117 -0.37 7.13 -9.11
CA SER A 117 0.05 6.38 -7.93
C SER A 117 0.83 7.25 -6.95
#